data_3eb080377b701a7bdf14806a8de2912c
#
_entry.id   3eb080377b701a7bdf14806a8de2912c
#
_cell.length_a   1.000
_cell.length_b   1.000
_cell.length_c   1.000
_cell.angle_alpha   90.00
_cell.angle_beta   90.00
_cell.angle_gamma   90.00
#
_symmetry.space_group_name_H-M   'P 1'
#
loop_
_entity.id
_entity.type
_entity.pdbx_description
1 polymer ?
#
loop_
_entity_poly.entity_id
_entity_poly.type
_entity_poly.pdbx_seq_one_letter_code
_entity_poly.pdbx_strand_id
1 'polypeptide(L)' 'MIHKKEDWISAGFEILRDDGISNVKVEVIARKLGVTKGGFYGYFSNREVFLRAMLEYWE' A
#
# COMPACT_ATOMS: atom_id res chain seq x y z
N MET A 1 -1.65 -11.80 -12.87
CA MET A 1 -1.59 -12.22 -11.45
C MET A 1 -2.39 -11.23 -10.60
N ILE A 2 -3.15 -11.74 -9.64
CA ILE A 2 -4.01 -10.91 -8.80
C ILE A 2 -3.30 -10.53 -7.52
N HIS A 3 -3.19 -9.23 -7.26
CA HIS A 3 -2.59 -8.74 -6.04
C HIS A 3 -3.65 -8.69 -4.94
N LYS A 4 -3.32 -9.25 -3.80
CA LYS A 4 -4.20 -9.28 -2.65
C LYS A 4 -3.91 -8.09 -1.73
N LYS A 5 -4.78 -7.93 -0.73
CA LYS A 5 -4.62 -6.86 0.25
C LYS A 5 -3.23 -6.88 0.89
N GLU A 6 -2.73 -8.07 1.20
CA GLU A 6 -1.41 -8.22 1.81
C GLU A 6 -0.28 -7.72 0.91
N ASP A 7 -0.46 -7.88 -0.39
CA ASP A 7 0.58 -7.42 -1.33
C ASP A 7 0.71 -5.90 -1.29
N TRP A 8 -0.43 -5.20 -1.18
CA TRP A 8 -0.41 -3.75 -1.06
C TRP A 8 0.27 -3.32 0.22
N ILE A 9 -0.02 -4.02 1.32
CA ILE A 9 0.57 -3.70 2.62
C ILE A 9 2.06 -3.96 2.63
N SER A 10 2.50 -5.07 2.04
CA SER A 10 3.92 -5.38 1.94
C SER A 10 4.66 -4.32 1.13
N ALA A 11 4.07 -3.88 0.02
CA ALA A 11 4.67 -2.83 -0.79
C ALA A 11 4.77 -1.53 0.00
N GLY A 12 3.73 -1.24 0.80
CA GLY A 12 3.76 -0.06 1.66
C GLY A 12 4.89 -0.08 2.66
N PHE A 13 5.14 -1.23 3.28
CA PHE A 13 6.25 -1.36 4.23
C PHE A 13 7.60 -1.21 3.55
N GLU A 14 7.73 -1.72 2.32
CA GLU A 14 8.99 -1.57 1.59
C GLU A 14 9.27 -0.09 1.29
N ILE A 15 8.24 0.64 0.89
CA ILE A 15 8.38 2.07 0.61
C ILE A 15 8.71 2.82 1.91
N LEU A 16 8.02 2.47 2.98
CA LEU A 16 8.27 3.11 4.28
C LEU A 16 9.72 2.92 4.71
N ARG A 17 10.24 1.71 4.54
CA ARG A 17 11.61 1.40 4.93
C ARG A 17 12.62 2.16 4.10
N ASP A 18 12.40 2.20 2.77
CA ASP A 18 13.39 2.73 1.84
C ASP A 18 13.27 4.22 1.61
N ASP A 19 12.05 4.75 1.61
CA ASP A 19 11.80 6.14 1.21
C ASP A 19 11.08 6.98 2.26
N GLY A 20 10.60 6.37 3.33
CA GLY A 20 9.94 7.09 4.40
C GLY A 20 8.44 7.18 4.22
N ILE A 21 7.76 7.58 5.31
CA ILE A 21 6.30 7.59 5.37
C ILE A 21 5.67 8.54 4.36
N SER A 22 6.33 9.65 4.04
CA SER A 22 5.76 10.63 3.11
C SER A 22 5.65 10.09 1.70
N ASN A 23 6.37 9.01 1.38
CA ASN A 23 6.29 8.38 0.06
C ASN A 23 5.35 7.18 0.04
N VAL A 24 4.71 6.86 1.16
CA VAL A 24 3.71 5.80 1.20
C VAL A 24 2.41 6.37 0.65
N LYS A 25 2.29 6.36 -0.67
CA LYS A 25 1.17 6.95 -1.40
C LYS A 25 0.58 5.93 -2.36
N VAL A 26 -0.71 6.07 -2.64
CA VAL A 26 -1.40 5.15 -3.54
C VAL A 26 -0.68 5.01 -4.87
N GLU A 27 -0.28 6.14 -5.47
CA GLU A 27 0.37 6.11 -6.77
C GLU A 27 1.71 5.38 -6.74
N VAL A 28 2.47 5.60 -5.69
CA VAL A 28 3.78 4.97 -5.57
C VAL A 28 3.62 3.47 -5.39
N ILE A 29 2.67 3.07 -4.56
CA ILE A 29 2.42 1.66 -4.30
C ILE A 29 1.94 0.96 -5.57
N ALA A 30 1.01 1.59 -6.29
CA ALA A 30 0.47 1.01 -7.51
C ALA A 30 1.58 0.83 -8.55
N ARG A 31 2.48 1.81 -8.65
CA ARG A 31 3.59 1.72 -9.59
C ARG A 31 4.53 0.59 -9.22
N LYS A 32 4.80 0.44 -7.94
CA LYS A 32 5.67 -0.61 -7.46
C LYS A 32 5.10 -1.99 -7.75
N LEU A 33 3.79 -2.14 -7.63
CA LEU A 33 3.12 -3.41 -7.91
C LEU A 33 2.82 -3.61 -9.40
N GLY A 34 2.94 -2.56 -10.20
CA GLY A 34 2.66 -2.64 -11.63
C GLY A 34 1.18 -2.72 -11.95
N VAL A 35 0.34 -2.08 -11.13
CA VAL A 35 -1.11 -2.10 -11.31
C VAL A 35 -1.67 -0.68 -11.25
N THR A 36 -2.98 -0.57 -11.51
CA THR A 36 -3.64 0.74 -11.48
C THR A 36 -4.10 1.07 -10.06
N LYS A 37 -4.35 2.36 -9.82
CA LYS A 37 -4.85 2.82 -8.52
C LYS A 37 -6.22 2.22 -8.19
N GLY A 38 -6.99 1.84 -9.20
CA GLY A 38 -8.30 1.24 -8.97
C GLY A 38 -8.23 0.01 -8.08
N GLY A 39 -7.16 -0.77 -8.22
CA GLY A 39 -6.99 -1.95 -7.38
C GLY A 39 -6.86 -1.61 -5.91
N PHE A 40 -6.20 -0.48 -5.62
CA PHE A 40 -6.07 -0.01 -4.24
C PHE A 40 -7.44 0.25 -3.62
N TYR A 41 -8.28 0.99 -4.36
CA TYR A 41 -9.58 1.41 -3.83
C TYR A 41 -10.57 0.27 -3.68
N GLY A 42 -10.25 -0.88 -4.22
CA GLY A 42 -11.03 -2.08 -3.97
C GLY A 42 -10.82 -2.64 -2.58
N TYR A 43 -9.69 -2.30 -1.95
CA TYR A 43 -9.35 -2.81 -0.63
C TYR A 43 -9.36 -1.73 0.45
N PHE A 44 -9.02 -0.51 0.09
CA PHE A 44 -8.88 0.58 1.06
C PHE A 44 -9.62 1.82 0.55
N SER A 45 -10.36 2.46 1.44
CA SER A 45 -11.13 3.65 1.05
C SER A 45 -10.25 4.85 0.77
N ASN A 46 -9.15 4.97 1.51
CA ASN A 46 -8.24 6.09 1.36
C ASN A 46 -6.89 5.75 1.99
N ARG A 47 -5.95 6.71 1.92
CA ARG A 47 -4.60 6.49 2.44
C ARG A 47 -4.60 6.23 3.96
N GLU A 48 -5.44 6.92 4.69
CA GLU A 48 -5.48 6.73 6.14
C GLU A 48 -5.90 5.31 6.51
N VAL A 49 -6.89 4.78 5.82
CA VAL A 49 -7.33 3.40 6.05
C VAL A 49 -6.18 2.44 5.76
N PHE A 50 -5.44 2.72 4.69
CA PHE A 50 -4.29 1.89 4.33
C PHE A 50 -3.21 1.94 5.41
N LEU A 51 -2.89 3.14 5.89
CA LEU A 51 -1.86 3.29 6.92
C LEU A 51 -2.27 2.57 8.20
N ARG A 52 -3.56 2.61 8.53
CA ARG A 52 -4.07 1.90 9.70
C ARG A 52 -3.94 0.39 9.50
N ALA A 53 -4.21 -0.10 8.30
CA ALA A 53 -4.05 -1.51 8.00
C ALA A 53 -2.60 -1.94 8.14
N MET A 54 -1.65 -1.08 7.76
CA MET A 54 -0.24 -1.36 7.96
C MET A 54 0.07 -1.54 9.45
N LEU A 55 -0.48 -0.65 10.28
CA LEU A 55 -0.27 -0.75 11.73
C LEU A 55 -0.81 -2.05 12.30
N GLU A 56 -1.94 -2.52 11.78
CA GLU A 56 -2.52 -3.77 12.24
C GLU A 56 -1.68 -4.97 11.86
N TYR A 57 -0.94 -4.87 10.77
CA TYR A 57 -0.04 -5.94 10.35
C TYR A 57 1.31 -5.87 11.06
N TRP A 58 1.59 -4.76 11.70
CA TRP A 58 2.85 -4.58 12.41
C TRP A 58 2.79 -5.33 13.74
N GLU A 59 3.82 -6.11 14.01
CA GLU A 59 3.86 -6.91 15.24
C GLU A 59 5.07 -6.59 16.05
#